data_17b0fa1a3931dcdb6198b2051074b7b0
#
_entry.id   17b0fa1a3931dcdb6198b2051074b7b0
#
_cell.length_a   1.000
_cell.length_b   1.000
_cell.length_c   1.000
_cell.angle_alpha   90.00
_cell.angle_beta   90.00
_cell.angle_gamma   90.00
#
_symmetry.space_group_name_H-M   'P 1'
#
loop_
_entity.id
_entity.type
_entity.pdbx_description
1 polymer ?
#
loop_
_entity_poly.entity_id
_entity_poly.type
_entity_poly.pdbx_seq_one_letter_code
_entity_poly.pdbx_strand_id
1 'polypeptide(L)'
;LPQASATFDDAARAADELLTIGRLREQVMTQNACTLDGVSIRYDTFLPCMWRAVSRGWVTPTAAQFVHDGLRWGFRAGIQTHLLRGRRWFGNYPSAVKARTAVTRATMKRVEMGKTILIGTWRSAMAQALTDMFTNSAIFPLGAVAKPLEPTEMRPTDDHTRTGVNAATDMTGLAHTLTAYKDIAWFLKLDYFMRVSDVDAAFPMLPLHPDVWPYFFFRFYANDATRTQSLFLHICGDFGTAGMPGVFKVFFVDVVLNMARSEGQLTLPMPVYVDDCGLIGPYSEEVDSEMLAFQAWAGLVCGVFFKFLKDRVAARKQLMLGLWWDSTRLSRELDPSKLDSYLCQLDTLSRRRWLTLSEMRQVAGQLQRAMLTLPPGSRCLLAP
;
A
#
# COMPACT_ATOMS: atom_id res chain seq x y z
N LEU A 1 1.85 17.32 36.14
CA LEU A 1 0.69 16.73 36.81
C LEU A 1 1.04 15.31 37.18
N PRO A 2 0.83 14.82 38.41
CA PRO A 2 1.09 13.44 38.78
C PRO A 2 0.20 12.53 37.93
N GLN A 3 0.80 11.56 37.26
CA GLN A 3 0.05 10.50 36.60
C GLN A 3 -0.64 9.71 37.70
N ALA A 4 -1.98 9.76 37.76
CA ALA A 4 -2.74 8.90 38.63
C ALA A 4 -2.30 7.45 38.37
N SER A 5 -1.87 6.75 39.40
CA SER A 5 -1.55 5.32 39.32
C SER A 5 -2.80 4.58 38.85
N ALA A 6 -2.64 3.72 37.82
CA ALA A 6 -3.73 2.89 37.34
C ALA A 6 -4.29 2.07 38.51
N THR A 7 -5.61 2.04 38.67
CA THR A 7 -6.25 1.15 39.64
C THR A 7 -6.07 -0.29 39.21
N PHE A 8 -6.17 -1.24 40.14
CA PHE A 8 -6.09 -2.67 39.84
C PHE A 8 -7.11 -3.08 38.76
N ASP A 9 -8.35 -2.56 38.85
CA ASP A 9 -9.43 -2.86 37.90
C ASP A 9 -9.12 -2.27 36.52
N ASP A 10 -8.47 -1.11 36.46
CA ASP A 10 -8.10 -0.48 35.20
C ASP A 10 -6.93 -1.23 34.52
N ALA A 11 -6.00 -1.76 35.29
CA ALA A 11 -4.93 -2.63 34.80
C ALA A 11 -5.47 -3.96 34.28
N ALA A 12 -6.39 -4.59 35.00
CA ALA A 12 -7.03 -5.83 34.61
C ALA A 12 -7.83 -5.65 33.29
N ARG A 13 -8.59 -4.56 33.17
CA ARG A 13 -9.32 -4.22 31.96
C ARG A 13 -8.41 -3.99 30.77
N ALA A 14 -7.30 -3.27 30.96
CA ALA A 14 -6.35 -3.02 29.90
C ALA A 14 -5.68 -4.32 29.41
N ALA A 15 -5.36 -5.24 30.33
CA ALA A 15 -4.83 -6.56 30.01
C ALA A 15 -5.86 -7.38 29.20
N ASP A 16 -7.14 -7.38 29.59
CA ASP A 16 -8.21 -8.09 28.90
C ASP A 16 -8.46 -7.53 27.48
N GLU A 17 -8.43 -6.21 27.32
CA GLU A 17 -8.50 -5.56 26.00
C GLU A 17 -7.37 -6.05 25.06
N LEU A 18 -6.17 -6.30 25.58
CA LEU A 18 -5.04 -6.81 24.81
C LEU A 18 -5.12 -8.31 24.49
N LEU A 19 -5.92 -9.10 25.20
CA LEU A 19 -6.11 -10.54 24.91
C LEU A 19 -6.60 -10.79 23.50
N THR A 20 -7.31 -9.82 22.88
CA THR A 20 -7.70 -9.88 21.47
C THR A 20 -6.51 -10.14 20.55
N ILE A 21 -5.35 -9.52 20.81
CA ILE A 21 -4.12 -9.74 20.04
C ILE A 21 -3.64 -11.17 20.18
N GLY A 22 -3.69 -11.73 21.40
CA GLY A 22 -3.31 -13.13 21.67
C GLY A 22 -4.18 -14.11 20.89
N ARG A 23 -5.50 -13.93 20.92
CA ARG A 23 -6.47 -14.79 20.19
C ARG A 23 -6.25 -14.75 18.68
N LEU A 24 -6.05 -13.55 18.11
CA LEU A 24 -5.76 -13.41 16.68
C LEU A 24 -4.40 -14.00 16.30
N ARG A 25 -3.39 -13.86 17.17
CA ARG A 25 -2.10 -14.51 16.96
C ARG A 25 -2.26 -16.04 16.92
N GLU A 26 -3.00 -16.61 17.85
CA GLU A 26 -3.31 -18.02 17.86
C GLU A 26 -4.04 -18.46 16.60
N GLN A 27 -5.05 -17.70 16.16
CA GLN A 27 -5.77 -17.94 14.90
C GLN A 27 -4.82 -17.98 13.70
N VAL A 28 -3.92 -17.01 13.55
CA VAL A 28 -2.94 -17.00 12.45
C VAL A 28 -2.02 -18.21 12.52
N MET A 29 -1.52 -18.55 13.72
CA MET A 29 -0.53 -19.60 13.90
C MET A 29 -1.09 -21.03 13.86
N THR A 30 -2.38 -21.21 14.13
CA THR A 30 -3.00 -22.55 14.17
C THR A 30 -3.90 -22.83 12.96
N GLN A 31 -4.49 -21.80 12.37
CA GLN A 31 -5.42 -21.93 11.23
C GLN A 31 -4.75 -21.44 9.95
N ASN A 32 -5.01 -20.19 9.60
CA ASN A 32 -4.54 -19.56 8.36
C ASN A 32 -4.73 -18.04 8.46
N ALA A 33 -3.73 -17.23 8.10
CA ALA A 33 -3.86 -15.77 8.08
C ALA A 33 -5.00 -15.31 7.15
N CYS A 34 -5.26 -16.03 6.05
CA CYS A 34 -6.37 -15.74 5.14
C CYS A 34 -7.76 -15.90 5.74
N THR A 35 -7.90 -16.47 6.96
CA THR A 35 -9.17 -16.53 7.69
C THR A 35 -9.48 -15.25 8.47
N LEU A 36 -8.54 -14.31 8.55
CA LEU A 36 -8.78 -13.00 9.16
C LEU A 36 -9.76 -12.18 8.29
N ASP A 37 -10.71 -11.50 8.92
CA ASP A 37 -11.78 -10.75 8.24
C ASP A 37 -11.26 -9.71 7.23
N GLY A 38 -10.09 -9.13 7.49
CA GLY A 38 -9.46 -8.14 6.59
C GLY A 38 -8.82 -8.73 5.33
N VAL A 39 -8.69 -10.05 5.24
CA VAL A 39 -8.02 -10.75 4.14
C VAL A 39 -9.04 -11.24 3.13
N SER A 40 -9.10 -10.62 1.96
CA SER A 40 -10.04 -10.99 0.89
C SER A 40 -9.58 -12.19 0.06
N ILE A 41 -8.32 -12.64 0.22
CA ILE A 41 -7.72 -13.69 -0.60
C ILE A 41 -8.46 -15.03 -0.41
N ARG A 42 -8.85 -15.64 -1.53
CA ARG A 42 -9.57 -16.91 -1.56
C ARG A 42 -8.58 -18.08 -1.52
N TYR A 43 -8.10 -18.42 -0.35
CA TYR A 43 -7.04 -19.40 -0.14
C TYR A 43 -7.33 -20.76 -0.82
N ASP A 44 -8.57 -21.25 -0.71
CA ASP A 44 -8.95 -22.57 -1.22
C ASP A 44 -8.96 -22.66 -2.74
N THR A 45 -9.25 -21.57 -3.45
CA THR A 45 -9.23 -21.51 -4.92
C THR A 45 -7.87 -21.03 -5.44
N PHE A 46 -7.24 -20.12 -4.72
CA PHE A 46 -5.94 -19.53 -5.07
C PHE A 46 -4.82 -20.57 -5.12
N LEU A 47 -4.64 -21.34 -4.02
CA LEU A 47 -3.51 -22.26 -3.92
C LEU A 47 -3.49 -23.34 -4.99
N PRO A 48 -4.59 -24.08 -5.27
CA PRO A 48 -4.58 -25.05 -6.32
C PRO A 48 -4.25 -24.47 -7.70
N CYS A 49 -4.75 -23.25 -7.99
CA CYS A 49 -4.44 -22.55 -9.22
C CYS A 49 -2.96 -22.15 -9.29
N MET A 50 -2.40 -21.62 -8.20
CA MET A 50 -1.00 -21.25 -8.11
C MET A 50 -0.07 -22.46 -8.34
N TRP A 51 -0.34 -23.59 -7.72
CA TRP A 51 0.50 -24.78 -7.87
C TRP A 51 0.38 -25.41 -9.27
N ARG A 52 -0.78 -25.30 -9.94
CA ARG A 52 -0.90 -25.65 -11.37
C ARG A 52 -0.05 -24.74 -12.27
N ALA A 53 -0.02 -23.44 -11.96
CA ALA A 53 0.83 -22.50 -12.70
C ALA A 53 2.32 -22.79 -12.48
N VAL A 54 2.72 -23.23 -11.27
CA VAL A 54 4.08 -23.69 -10.98
C VAL A 54 4.41 -24.93 -11.81
N SER A 55 3.54 -25.94 -11.84
CA SER A 55 3.77 -27.19 -12.61
C SER A 55 3.86 -26.95 -14.12
N ARG A 56 3.25 -25.89 -14.64
CA ARG A 56 3.33 -25.45 -16.03
C ARG A 56 4.51 -24.49 -16.32
N GLY A 57 5.30 -24.15 -15.32
CA GLY A 57 6.47 -23.26 -15.46
C GLY A 57 6.15 -21.75 -15.57
N TRP A 58 4.90 -21.33 -15.31
CA TRP A 58 4.50 -19.92 -15.34
C TRP A 58 4.85 -19.15 -14.06
N VAL A 59 4.80 -19.83 -12.93
CA VAL A 59 5.17 -19.26 -11.61
C VAL A 59 6.39 -19.99 -11.09
N THR A 60 7.37 -19.25 -10.58
CA THR A 60 8.57 -19.89 -9.99
C THR A 60 8.21 -20.53 -8.64
N PRO A 61 8.79 -21.70 -8.30
CA PRO A 61 8.56 -22.32 -6.99
C PRO A 61 8.87 -21.40 -5.81
N THR A 62 9.93 -20.58 -5.93
CA THR A 62 10.31 -19.61 -4.88
C THR A 62 9.24 -18.55 -4.64
N ALA A 63 8.69 -17.96 -5.70
CA ALA A 63 7.61 -16.97 -5.59
C ALA A 63 6.34 -17.61 -5.02
N ALA A 64 5.98 -18.81 -5.50
CA ALA A 64 4.84 -19.56 -5.01
C ALA A 64 4.98 -19.89 -3.52
N GLN A 65 6.14 -20.37 -3.07
CA GLN A 65 6.39 -20.67 -1.67
C GLN A 65 6.33 -19.43 -0.80
N PHE A 66 6.93 -18.32 -1.24
CA PHE A 66 6.87 -17.04 -0.53
C PHE A 66 5.41 -16.57 -0.34
N VAL A 67 4.60 -16.66 -1.38
CA VAL A 67 3.19 -16.26 -1.31
C VAL A 67 2.38 -17.25 -0.47
N HIS A 68 2.60 -18.56 -0.63
CA HIS A 68 1.95 -19.58 0.19
C HIS A 68 2.18 -19.33 1.69
N ASP A 69 3.44 -19.12 2.10
CA ASP A 69 3.79 -18.91 3.51
C ASP A 69 3.26 -17.58 4.02
N GLY A 70 3.31 -16.53 3.19
CA GLY A 70 2.75 -15.22 3.53
C GLY A 70 1.23 -15.23 3.69
N LEU A 71 0.49 -15.99 2.89
CA LEU A 71 -0.95 -16.15 3.02
C LEU A 71 -1.32 -17.05 4.21
N ARG A 72 -0.47 -18.01 4.57
CA ARG A 72 -0.70 -18.93 5.67
C ARG A 72 -0.37 -18.30 7.03
N TRP A 73 0.76 -17.60 7.14
CA TRP A 73 1.30 -17.11 8.42
C TRP A 73 1.29 -15.58 8.53
N GLY A 74 0.98 -14.88 7.45
CA GLY A 74 1.21 -13.45 7.29
C GLY A 74 2.59 -13.13 6.73
N PHE A 75 2.73 -11.97 6.10
CA PHE A 75 3.96 -11.47 5.50
C PHE A 75 4.78 -10.67 6.51
N ARG A 76 6.07 -10.94 6.61
CA ARG A 76 6.99 -10.14 7.44
C ARG A 76 7.45 -8.86 6.76
N ALA A 77 7.17 -8.69 5.47
CA ALA A 77 7.55 -7.53 4.65
C ALA A 77 9.05 -7.15 4.77
N GLY A 78 9.94 -8.13 4.95
CA GLY A 78 11.38 -7.92 5.12
C GLY A 78 11.79 -7.33 6.47
N ILE A 79 10.87 -7.10 7.40
CA ILE A 79 11.16 -6.45 8.69
C ILE A 79 12.00 -7.36 9.58
N GLN A 80 13.19 -6.90 9.92
CA GLN A 80 14.14 -7.57 10.82
C GLN A 80 13.86 -7.13 12.26
N THR A 81 12.93 -7.81 12.93
CA THR A 81 12.43 -7.44 14.27
C THR A 81 13.54 -7.43 15.34
N HIS A 82 14.61 -8.21 15.16
CA HIS A 82 15.75 -8.24 16.06
C HIS A 82 16.56 -6.93 16.08
N LEU A 83 16.41 -6.06 15.05
CA LEU A 83 17.01 -4.73 15.00
C LEU A 83 16.15 -3.66 15.70
N LEU A 84 14.88 -3.96 15.97
CA LEU A 84 13.91 -3.05 16.58
C LEU A 84 13.89 -3.23 18.09
N ARG A 85 14.76 -2.50 18.80
CA ARG A 85 14.91 -2.61 20.25
C ARG A 85 14.17 -1.50 20.99
N GLY A 86 13.61 -1.87 22.14
CA GLY A 86 12.93 -0.95 23.05
C GLY A 86 11.59 -0.43 22.53
N ARG A 87 11.11 0.61 23.19
CA ARG A 87 9.81 1.25 22.90
C ARG A 87 10.01 2.49 22.06
N ARG A 88 9.34 2.57 20.90
CA ARG A 88 9.43 3.68 19.96
C ARG A 88 8.04 4.26 19.73
N TRP A 89 7.52 4.98 20.70
CA TRP A 89 6.16 5.49 20.74
C TRP A 89 6.11 6.96 20.40
N PHE A 90 5.39 7.32 19.35
CA PHE A 90 5.30 8.69 18.86
C PHE A 90 3.86 9.22 18.90
N GLY A 91 3.72 10.52 19.02
CA GLY A 91 2.45 11.25 18.85
C GLY A 91 2.19 11.54 17.37
N ASN A 92 0.93 11.75 17.01
CA ASN A 92 0.52 12.05 15.66
C ASN A 92 1.00 13.43 15.18
N TYR A 93 1.12 13.55 13.86
CA TYR A 93 1.45 14.83 13.23
C TYR A 93 0.28 15.83 13.32
N PRO A 94 0.57 17.14 13.34
CA PRO A 94 -0.46 18.19 13.37
C PRO A 94 -1.45 18.07 12.19
N SER A 95 -1.01 17.57 11.02
CA SER A 95 -1.88 17.36 9.86
C SER A 95 -2.98 16.34 10.14
N ALA A 96 -2.68 15.22 10.81
CA ALA A 96 -3.69 14.23 11.19
C ALA A 96 -4.65 14.78 12.25
N VAL A 97 -4.12 15.53 13.22
CA VAL A 97 -4.94 16.15 14.29
C VAL A 97 -5.89 17.20 13.70
N LYS A 98 -5.43 18.03 12.77
CA LYS A 98 -6.25 19.02 12.06
C LYS A 98 -7.33 18.36 11.19
N ALA A 99 -7.01 17.23 10.58
CA ALA A 99 -7.94 16.44 9.74
C ALA A 99 -8.67 15.35 10.54
N ARG A 100 -8.88 15.53 11.82
CA ARG A 100 -9.34 14.53 12.78
C ARG A 100 -10.53 13.72 12.26
N THR A 101 -11.62 14.37 11.87
CA THR A 101 -12.85 13.71 11.41
C THR A 101 -12.61 12.78 10.21
N ALA A 102 -11.84 13.26 9.21
CA ALA A 102 -11.53 12.46 8.04
C ALA A 102 -10.63 11.26 8.37
N VAL A 103 -9.61 11.46 9.22
CA VAL A 103 -8.71 10.39 9.67
C VAL A 103 -9.43 9.38 10.55
N THR A 104 -10.31 9.82 11.47
CA THR A 104 -11.17 8.94 12.28
C THR A 104 -12.03 8.07 11.37
N ARG A 105 -12.74 8.67 10.41
CA ARG A 105 -13.57 7.92 9.45
C ARG A 105 -12.77 6.89 8.68
N ALA A 106 -11.61 7.26 8.14
CA ALA A 106 -10.75 6.35 7.40
C ALA A 106 -10.20 5.21 8.29
N THR A 107 -9.84 5.50 9.53
CA THR A 107 -9.39 4.51 10.52
C THR A 107 -10.51 3.52 10.86
N MET A 108 -11.70 4.04 11.19
CA MET A 108 -12.84 3.17 11.53
C MET A 108 -13.29 2.31 10.35
N LYS A 109 -13.24 2.82 9.14
CA LYS A 109 -13.47 2.02 7.94
C LYS A 109 -12.48 0.85 7.82
N ARG A 110 -11.20 1.04 8.17
CA ARG A 110 -10.21 -0.07 8.21
C ARG A 110 -10.56 -1.10 9.31
N VAL A 111 -11.11 -0.65 10.44
CA VAL A 111 -11.59 -1.53 11.51
C VAL A 111 -12.81 -2.35 11.05
N GLU A 112 -13.81 -1.70 10.46
CA GLU A 112 -14.99 -2.36 9.89
C GLU A 112 -14.63 -3.40 8.82
N MET A 113 -13.57 -3.14 8.05
CA MET A 113 -13.04 -4.07 7.04
C MET A 113 -12.13 -5.16 7.64
N GLY A 114 -11.98 -5.26 8.94
CA GLY A 114 -11.11 -6.26 9.61
C GLY A 114 -9.60 -6.09 9.36
N LYS A 115 -9.16 -4.96 8.79
CA LYS A 115 -7.75 -4.71 8.45
C LYS A 115 -6.95 -4.11 9.61
N THR A 116 -7.66 -3.55 10.56
CA THR A 116 -7.15 -2.88 11.75
C THR A 116 -8.01 -3.27 12.93
N ILE A 117 -7.41 -3.50 14.06
CA ILE A 117 -8.11 -3.82 15.30
C ILE A 117 -8.14 -2.58 16.18
N LEU A 118 -9.32 -2.25 16.69
CA LEU A 118 -9.48 -1.34 17.82
C LEU A 118 -9.24 -2.13 19.11
N ILE A 119 -8.15 -1.86 19.81
CA ILE A 119 -7.78 -2.55 21.06
C ILE A 119 -8.59 -2.00 22.22
N GLY A 120 -8.49 -0.70 22.47
CA GLY A 120 -9.18 -0.05 23.59
C GLY A 120 -8.72 1.39 23.78
N THR A 121 -9.22 2.02 24.84
CA THR A 121 -8.90 3.40 25.17
C THR A 121 -7.45 3.54 25.59
N TRP A 122 -6.73 4.51 25.00
CA TRP A 122 -5.36 4.82 25.38
C TRP A 122 -5.31 5.52 26.76
N ARG A 123 -4.75 4.86 27.75
CA ARG A 123 -4.58 5.30 29.12
C ARG A 123 -3.31 4.72 29.74
N SER A 124 -2.92 5.15 30.93
CA SER A 124 -1.69 4.66 31.58
C SER A 124 -1.68 3.16 31.78
N ALA A 125 -2.80 2.55 32.17
CA ALA A 125 -2.95 1.11 32.32
C ALA A 125 -2.74 0.38 30.98
N MET A 126 -3.26 0.89 29.86
CA MET A 126 -3.05 0.34 28.53
C MET A 126 -1.56 0.42 28.12
N ALA A 127 -0.91 1.54 28.40
CA ALA A 127 0.52 1.70 28.12
C ALA A 127 1.37 0.71 28.92
N GLN A 128 1.01 0.46 30.20
CA GLN A 128 1.68 -0.53 31.03
C GLN A 128 1.44 -1.95 30.51
N ALA A 129 0.19 -2.32 30.27
CA ALA A 129 -0.16 -3.64 29.77
C ALA A 129 0.49 -3.94 28.39
N LEU A 130 0.59 -2.96 27.50
CA LEU A 130 1.31 -3.08 26.22
C LEU A 130 2.82 -3.32 26.45
N THR A 131 3.38 -2.67 27.47
CA THR A 131 4.79 -2.87 27.89
C THR A 131 5.03 -4.26 28.43
N ASP A 132 4.11 -4.77 29.21
CA ASP A 132 4.20 -6.09 29.85
C ASP A 132 4.04 -7.20 28.78
N MET A 133 3.18 -6.97 27.78
CA MET A 133 2.98 -7.90 26.68
C MET A 133 4.15 -7.90 25.66
N PHE A 134 4.73 -6.73 25.36
CA PHE A 134 5.76 -6.59 24.35
C PHE A 134 6.98 -5.81 24.85
N THR A 135 8.11 -6.49 25.03
CA THR A 135 9.38 -5.87 25.41
C THR A 135 9.85 -4.84 24.39
N ASN A 136 9.63 -5.13 23.10
CA ASN A 136 9.93 -4.22 21.99
C ASN A 136 8.63 -3.90 21.26
N SER A 137 8.33 -2.62 21.07
CA SER A 137 7.12 -2.20 20.37
C SER A 137 7.26 -0.80 19.77
N ALA A 138 6.47 -0.54 18.73
CA ALA A 138 6.35 0.79 18.15
C ALA A 138 4.88 1.27 18.13
N ILE A 139 4.69 2.56 18.37
CA ILE A 139 3.46 3.29 18.08
C ILE A 139 3.85 4.35 17.05
N PHE A 140 3.48 4.12 15.80
CA PHE A 140 3.84 5.05 14.73
C PHE A 140 2.89 6.26 14.70
N PRO A 141 3.38 7.44 14.26
CA PRO A 141 2.55 8.62 14.11
C PRO A 141 1.75 8.57 12.81
N LEU A 142 0.49 9.00 12.90
CA LEU A 142 -0.31 9.28 11.72
C LEU A 142 -0.10 10.71 11.24
N GLY A 143 0.05 10.86 9.92
CA GLY A 143 -0.11 12.10 9.18
C GLY A 143 -1.41 12.11 8.40
N ALA A 144 -1.69 13.20 7.70
CA ALA A 144 -2.77 13.29 6.73
C ALA A 144 -2.37 14.17 5.56
N VAL A 145 -2.72 13.73 4.34
CA VAL A 145 -2.53 14.45 3.09
C VAL A 145 -3.85 14.55 2.34
N ALA A 146 -4.08 15.68 1.65
CA ALA A 146 -5.27 15.83 0.82
C ALA A 146 -5.24 14.83 -0.35
N LYS A 147 -6.40 14.29 -0.72
CA LYS A 147 -6.50 13.49 -1.93
C LYS A 147 -6.39 14.40 -3.16
N PRO A 148 -5.61 14.01 -4.18
CA PRO A 148 -5.36 14.88 -5.34
C PRO A 148 -6.63 15.34 -6.09
N LEU A 149 -7.64 14.47 -6.20
CA LEU A 149 -8.89 14.74 -6.93
C LEU A 149 -10.03 15.20 -6.01
N GLU A 150 -9.87 15.09 -4.71
CA GLU A 150 -10.86 15.41 -3.69
C GLU A 150 -10.17 16.16 -2.54
N PRO A 151 -9.81 17.44 -2.72
CA PRO A 151 -9.00 18.18 -1.74
C PRO A 151 -9.64 18.32 -0.34
N THR A 152 -10.96 18.18 -0.27
CA THR A 152 -11.71 18.16 0.99
C THR A 152 -11.59 16.83 1.74
N GLU A 153 -11.18 15.77 1.05
CA GLU A 153 -10.91 14.47 1.64
C GLU A 153 -9.43 14.28 1.96
N MET A 154 -9.17 13.72 3.14
CA MET A 154 -7.82 13.48 3.62
C MET A 154 -7.51 11.99 3.63
N ARG A 155 -6.32 11.63 3.18
CA ARG A 155 -5.76 10.29 3.29
C ARG A 155 -4.84 10.23 4.50
N PRO A 156 -5.08 9.33 5.48
CA PRO A 156 -4.11 9.08 6.55
C PRO A 156 -2.82 8.51 5.96
N THR A 157 -1.69 8.90 6.52
CA THR A 157 -0.36 8.38 6.19
C THR A 157 0.26 7.77 7.44
N ASP A 158 0.79 6.56 7.29
CA ASP A 158 1.41 5.77 8.34
C ASP A 158 2.93 5.97 8.26
N ASP A 159 3.58 6.53 9.30
CA ASP A 159 5.02 6.84 9.24
C ASP A 159 5.85 5.80 10.02
N HIS A 160 6.19 4.73 9.35
CA HIS A 160 7.10 3.70 9.86
C HIS A 160 8.58 4.08 9.77
N THR A 161 8.93 5.14 9.05
CA THR A 161 10.30 5.67 9.01
C THR A 161 10.70 6.23 10.35
N ARG A 162 9.81 6.98 11.01
CA ARG A 162 10.07 7.57 12.32
C ARG A 162 10.27 6.53 13.43
N THR A 163 9.59 5.39 13.34
CA THR A 163 9.77 4.28 14.28
C THR A 163 11.00 3.45 13.99
N GLY A 164 11.64 3.65 12.84
CA GLY A 164 12.81 2.89 12.39
C GLY A 164 12.47 1.53 11.77
N VAL A 165 11.18 1.20 11.60
CA VAL A 165 10.75 -0.05 10.95
C VAL A 165 11.27 -0.10 9.52
N ASN A 166 11.14 0.99 8.75
CA ASN A 166 11.63 1.05 7.39
C ASN A 166 13.17 0.93 7.29
N ALA A 167 13.91 1.46 8.28
CA ALA A 167 15.36 1.29 8.35
C ALA A 167 15.80 -0.13 8.74
N ALA A 168 14.93 -0.88 9.41
CA ALA A 168 15.15 -2.28 9.79
C ALA A 168 14.55 -3.26 8.77
N THR A 169 14.15 -2.80 7.59
CA THR A 169 13.59 -3.64 6.53
C THR A 169 14.68 -4.09 5.57
N ASP A 170 14.84 -5.39 5.43
CA ASP A 170 15.68 -5.98 4.40
C ASP A 170 14.89 -6.05 3.09
N MET A 171 15.38 -5.34 2.09
CA MET A 171 14.76 -5.29 0.76
C MET A 171 15.27 -6.38 -0.18
N THR A 172 16.14 -7.29 0.29
CA THR A 172 16.62 -8.41 -0.52
C THR A 172 15.45 -9.29 -0.95
N GLY A 173 15.30 -9.48 -2.26
CA GLY A 173 14.15 -10.20 -2.83
C GLY A 173 12.80 -9.43 -2.84
N LEU A 174 12.74 -8.26 -2.19
CA LEU A 174 11.57 -7.38 -2.20
C LEU A 174 11.79 -6.11 -3.02
N ALA A 175 12.92 -6.00 -3.71
CA ALA A 175 13.17 -4.89 -4.61
C ALA A 175 12.13 -4.87 -5.73
N HIS A 176 11.42 -3.78 -5.86
CA HIS A 176 10.49 -3.53 -6.96
C HIS A 176 11.12 -2.49 -7.88
N THR A 177 11.26 -2.84 -9.13
CA THR A 177 11.74 -1.90 -10.14
C THR A 177 10.56 -1.08 -10.62
N LEU A 178 10.73 0.24 -10.68
CA LEU A 178 9.74 1.15 -11.24
C LEU A 178 9.80 1.11 -12.79
N THR A 179 9.63 -0.08 -13.36
CA THR A 179 9.81 -0.32 -14.80
C THR A 179 8.57 0.03 -15.63
N ALA A 180 7.42 0.23 -15.00
CA ALA A 180 6.15 0.41 -15.70
C ALA A 180 6.18 1.49 -16.81
N TYR A 181 6.94 2.57 -16.64
CA TYR A 181 7.09 3.57 -17.71
C TYR A 181 7.80 3.03 -18.95
N LYS A 182 8.82 2.19 -18.77
CA LYS A 182 9.54 1.54 -19.86
C LYS A 182 8.68 0.48 -20.50
N ASP A 183 7.93 -0.26 -19.69
CA ASP A 183 7.05 -1.33 -20.15
C ASP A 183 5.90 -0.75 -20.98
N ILE A 184 5.26 0.33 -20.51
CA ILE A 184 4.22 1.04 -21.29
C ILE A 184 4.82 1.52 -22.62
N ALA A 185 5.97 2.19 -22.59
CA ALA A 185 6.62 2.67 -23.80
C ALA A 185 7.05 1.57 -24.76
N TRP A 186 7.34 0.38 -24.24
CA TRP A 186 7.71 -0.79 -25.05
C TRP A 186 6.51 -1.44 -25.73
N PHE A 187 5.40 -1.61 -25.00
CA PHE A 187 4.22 -2.30 -25.48
C PHE A 187 3.26 -1.42 -26.26
N LEU A 188 3.24 -0.10 -25.98
CA LEU A 188 2.36 0.84 -26.67
C LEU A 188 2.88 1.12 -28.07
N LYS A 189 2.15 0.66 -29.08
CA LYS A 189 2.46 0.88 -30.51
C LYS A 189 1.48 1.89 -31.11
N LEU A 190 1.75 2.31 -32.34
CA LEU A 190 0.88 3.23 -33.06
C LEU A 190 -0.54 2.65 -33.11
N ASP A 191 -1.50 3.51 -32.77
CA ASP A 191 -2.95 3.20 -32.76
C ASP A 191 -3.39 2.10 -31.79
N TYR A 192 -2.51 1.62 -30.89
CA TYR A 192 -2.91 0.68 -29.85
C TYR A 192 -3.82 1.34 -28.81
N PHE A 193 -4.64 0.52 -28.19
CA PHE A 193 -5.53 0.91 -27.10
C PHE A 193 -4.90 0.52 -25.76
N MET A 194 -5.16 1.31 -24.76
CA MET A 194 -4.79 1.02 -23.37
C MET A 194 -6.01 1.19 -22.48
N ARG A 195 -6.25 0.22 -21.58
CA ARG A 195 -7.21 0.30 -20.50
C ARG A 195 -6.47 0.33 -19.18
N VAL A 196 -6.81 1.28 -18.30
CA VAL A 196 -6.17 1.45 -16.99
C VAL A 196 -7.13 1.08 -15.90
N SER A 197 -6.67 0.33 -14.93
CA SER A 197 -7.40 -0.07 -13.73
C SER A 197 -6.50 0.00 -12.50
N ASP A 198 -7.10 0.00 -11.31
CA ASP A 198 -6.42 0.19 -10.01
C ASP A 198 -6.87 -0.93 -9.06
N VAL A 199 -5.92 -1.69 -8.53
CA VAL A 199 -6.22 -2.77 -7.58
C VAL A 199 -6.74 -2.17 -6.27
N ASP A 200 -7.88 -2.64 -5.79
CA ASP A 200 -8.44 -2.15 -4.54
C ASP A 200 -7.67 -2.72 -3.34
N ALA A 201 -7.31 -1.82 -2.44
CA ALA A 201 -6.65 -2.17 -1.19
C ALA A 201 -5.41 -3.09 -1.37
N ALA A 202 -4.56 -2.81 -2.36
CA ALA A 202 -3.41 -3.64 -2.74
C ALA A 202 -2.57 -4.17 -1.55
N PHE A 203 -2.06 -3.29 -0.69
CA PHE A 203 -1.32 -3.73 0.51
C PHE A 203 -2.23 -4.21 1.62
N PRO A 204 -3.36 -3.51 1.91
CA PRO A 204 -4.26 -3.94 2.96
C PRO A 204 -5.02 -5.26 2.72
N MET A 205 -4.90 -5.89 1.55
CA MET A 205 -5.42 -7.25 1.36
C MET A 205 -4.46 -8.34 1.87
N LEU A 206 -3.21 -8.00 2.13
CA LEU A 206 -2.16 -8.95 2.52
C LEU A 206 -1.97 -8.93 4.04
N PRO A 207 -2.09 -10.10 4.72
CA PRO A 207 -1.96 -10.18 6.17
C PRO A 207 -0.50 -9.95 6.61
N LEU A 208 -0.31 -9.34 7.76
CA LEU A 208 1.00 -9.22 8.41
C LEU A 208 1.25 -10.38 9.36
N HIS A 209 2.47 -10.90 9.36
CA HIS A 209 2.91 -11.95 10.29
C HIS A 209 2.84 -11.43 11.74
N PRO A 210 2.36 -12.24 12.71
CA PRO A 210 2.24 -11.83 14.11
C PRO A 210 3.53 -11.33 14.77
N ASP A 211 4.70 -11.77 14.31
CA ASP A 211 5.98 -11.29 14.84
C ASP A 211 6.25 -9.80 14.54
N VAL A 212 5.61 -9.22 13.53
CA VAL A 212 5.76 -7.80 13.22
C VAL A 212 4.68 -6.92 13.85
N TRP A 213 3.57 -7.49 14.32
CA TRP A 213 2.47 -6.74 14.94
C TRP A 213 2.89 -5.80 16.07
N PRO A 214 3.87 -6.12 16.94
CA PRO A 214 4.32 -5.19 17.98
C PRO A 214 4.80 -3.83 17.46
N TYR A 215 5.08 -3.72 16.16
CA TYR A 215 5.59 -2.51 15.52
C TYR A 215 4.54 -1.78 14.68
N PHE A 216 3.29 -2.27 14.67
CA PHE A 216 2.18 -1.76 13.86
C PHE A 216 1.05 -1.15 14.68
N PHE A 217 1.35 -0.72 15.90
CA PHE A 217 0.42 0.05 16.72
C PHE A 217 0.41 1.52 16.33
N PHE A 218 -0.78 2.13 16.44
CA PHE A 218 -0.95 3.57 16.36
C PHE A 218 -2.06 4.03 17.31
N ARG A 219 -2.12 5.33 17.57
CA ARG A 219 -3.14 5.94 18.43
C ARG A 219 -3.92 6.96 17.66
N PHE A 220 -5.23 6.87 17.71
CA PHE A 220 -6.10 7.89 17.16
C PHE A 220 -7.47 7.90 17.86
N TYR A 221 -8.37 8.71 17.39
CA TYR A 221 -9.73 8.76 17.93
C TYR A 221 -10.61 7.69 17.29
N ALA A 222 -11.41 6.98 18.11
CA ALA A 222 -12.36 6.00 17.62
C ALA A 222 -13.65 6.66 17.11
N ASN A 223 -13.96 7.87 17.59
CA ASN A 223 -15.05 8.70 17.09
C ASN A 223 -14.75 10.19 17.35
N ASP A 224 -15.54 11.07 16.71
CA ASP A 224 -15.33 12.53 16.82
C ASP A 224 -15.73 13.11 18.18
N ALA A 225 -16.60 12.43 18.91
CA ALA A 225 -17.11 12.92 20.20
C ALA A 225 -16.12 12.69 21.36
N THR A 226 -15.24 11.69 21.25
CA THR A 226 -14.29 11.37 22.33
C THR A 226 -13.13 12.36 22.34
N ARG A 227 -12.70 12.78 23.54
CA ARG A 227 -11.45 13.53 23.71
C ARG A 227 -10.24 12.62 23.93
N THR A 228 -10.48 11.33 24.16
CA THR A 228 -9.46 10.34 24.47
C THR A 228 -9.12 9.55 23.20
N GLN A 229 -7.84 9.32 22.95
CA GLN A 229 -7.38 8.46 21.88
C GLN A 229 -7.58 6.99 22.25
N SER A 230 -7.71 6.15 21.23
CA SER A 230 -7.70 4.69 21.35
C SER A 230 -6.41 4.14 20.74
N LEU A 231 -6.04 2.93 21.18
CA LEU A 231 -4.96 2.15 20.60
C LEU A 231 -5.55 1.27 19.50
N PHE A 232 -4.87 1.25 18.37
CA PHE A 232 -5.18 0.43 17.21
C PHE A 232 -3.98 -0.42 16.81
N LEU A 233 -4.23 -1.52 16.14
CA LEU A 233 -3.22 -2.40 15.56
C LEU A 233 -3.56 -2.69 14.10
N HIS A 234 -2.65 -2.42 13.15
CA HIS A 234 -2.74 -2.97 11.80
C HIS A 234 -2.32 -4.44 11.79
N ILE A 235 -3.19 -5.30 11.27
CA ILE A 235 -2.91 -6.73 11.06
C ILE A 235 -2.75 -7.08 9.57
N CYS A 236 -3.00 -6.13 8.70
CA CYS A 236 -2.74 -6.18 7.26
C CYS A 236 -1.74 -5.08 6.87
N GLY A 237 -1.14 -5.22 5.70
CA GLY A 237 -0.17 -4.27 5.17
C GLY A 237 -0.72 -2.85 5.01
N ASP A 238 0.16 -1.88 5.00
CA ASP A 238 -0.15 -0.47 4.81
C ASP A 238 0.80 0.20 3.79
N PHE A 239 0.50 1.44 3.43
CA PHE A 239 1.29 2.20 2.46
C PHE A 239 2.56 2.85 3.05
N GLY A 240 2.74 2.81 4.37
CA GLY A 240 3.91 3.37 5.08
C GLY A 240 5.08 2.40 5.19
N THR A 241 4.85 1.11 4.97
CA THR A 241 5.85 0.05 5.16
C THR A 241 6.67 -0.16 3.88
N ALA A 242 8.00 0.03 3.97
CA ALA A 242 8.92 -0.01 2.84
C ALA A 242 8.91 -1.34 2.06
N GLY A 243 8.73 -2.48 2.76
CA GLY A 243 8.74 -3.80 2.14
C GLY A 243 7.44 -4.20 1.44
N MET A 244 6.29 -3.54 1.77
CA MET A 244 4.99 -3.95 1.23
C MET A 244 4.87 -3.84 -0.30
N PRO A 245 5.42 -2.81 -0.98
CA PRO A 245 5.43 -2.79 -2.44
C PRO A 245 6.11 -4.00 -3.06
N GLY A 246 7.22 -4.47 -2.47
CA GLY A 246 7.92 -5.68 -2.91
C GLY A 246 7.12 -6.95 -2.67
N VAL A 247 6.49 -7.09 -1.50
CA VAL A 247 5.58 -8.21 -1.21
C VAL A 247 4.44 -8.25 -2.22
N PHE A 248 3.80 -7.11 -2.47
CA PHE A 248 2.70 -7.01 -3.43
C PHE A 248 3.17 -7.32 -4.87
N LYS A 249 4.37 -6.88 -5.26
CA LYS A 249 4.96 -7.23 -6.55
C LYS A 249 5.10 -8.74 -6.71
N VAL A 250 5.64 -9.45 -5.71
CA VAL A 250 5.75 -10.91 -5.77
C VAL A 250 4.37 -11.56 -5.82
N PHE A 251 3.45 -11.12 -4.95
CA PHE A 251 2.09 -11.65 -4.91
C PHE A 251 1.34 -11.41 -6.23
N PHE A 252 1.25 -10.15 -6.66
CA PHE A 252 0.40 -9.77 -7.78
C PHE A 252 1.08 -10.01 -9.13
N VAL A 253 2.31 -9.51 -9.31
CA VAL A 253 2.97 -9.58 -10.63
C VAL A 253 3.57 -10.95 -10.88
N ASP A 254 4.34 -11.51 -9.92
CA ASP A 254 5.05 -12.77 -10.14
C ASP A 254 4.13 -13.99 -9.99
N VAL A 255 3.02 -13.87 -9.22
CA VAL A 255 2.10 -14.99 -9.00
C VAL A 255 0.77 -14.78 -9.70
N VAL A 256 -0.05 -13.77 -9.29
CA VAL A 256 -1.43 -13.63 -9.82
C VAL A 256 -1.47 -13.44 -11.33
N LEU A 257 -0.67 -12.52 -11.89
CA LEU A 257 -0.66 -12.31 -13.35
C LEU A 257 -0.16 -13.54 -14.11
N ASN A 258 0.84 -14.26 -13.60
CA ASN A 258 1.35 -15.46 -14.24
C ASN A 258 0.39 -16.65 -14.10
N MET A 259 -0.37 -16.73 -13.00
CA MET A 259 -1.51 -17.64 -12.89
C MET A 259 -2.57 -17.34 -13.94
N ALA A 260 -2.95 -16.07 -14.10
CA ALA A 260 -3.94 -15.66 -15.10
C ALA A 260 -3.49 -16.00 -16.52
N ARG A 261 -2.22 -15.81 -16.86
CA ARG A 261 -1.63 -16.23 -18.14
C ARG A 261 -1.66 -17.73 -18.31
N SER A 262 -1.30 -18.48 -17.28
CA SER A 262 -1.35 -19.96 -17.28
C SER A 262 -2.74 -20.53 -17.55
N GLU A 263 -3.79 -19.82 -17.13
CA GLU A 263 -5.20 -20.18 -17.29
C GLU A 263 -5.84 -19.52 -18.53
N GLY A 264 -5.08 -18.80 -19.36
CA GLY A 264 -5.57 -18.15 -20.58
C GLY A 264 -6.47 -16.92 -20.32
N GLN A 265 -6.45 -16.38 -19.10
CA GLN A 265 -7.27 -15.21 -18.72
C GLN A 265 -6.57 -13.88 -19.01
N LEU A 266 -5.29 -13.91 -19.36
CA LEU A 266 -4.47 -12.75 -19.65
C LEU A 266 -3.46 -13.11 -20.74
N THR A 267 -3.61 -12.55 -21.92
CA THR A 267 -2.74 -12.78 -23.09
C THR A 267 -1.99 -11.49 -23.47
N LEU A 268 -2.67 -10.36 -23.36
CA LEU A 268 -2.12 -9.05 -23.69
C LEU A 268 -1.09 -8.57 -22.66
N PRO A 269 -0.14 -7.72 -23.06
CA PRO A 269 0.78 -7.07 -22.15
C PRO A 269 0.07 -6.23 -21.09
N MET A 270 0.42 -6.47 -19.81
CA MET A 270 -0.09 -5.70 -18.68
C MET A 270 1.06 -5.11 -17.87
N PRO A 271 1.56 -3.90 -18.20
CA PRO A 271 2.44 -3.16 -17.31
C PRO A 271 1.74 -2.82 -15.99
N VAL A 272 2.45 -3.03 -14.87
CA VAL A 272 1.96 -2.81 -13.52
C VAL A 272 2.91 -1.90 -12.75
N TYR A 273 2.35 -0.95 -12.05
CA TYR A 273 3.07 -0.12 -11.10
C TYR A 273 2.32 -0.11 -9.77
N VAL A 274 2.76 -0.95 -8.85
CA VAL A 274 2.11 -1.16 -7.55
C VAL A 274 0.65 -1.59 -7.77
N ASP A 275 -0.31 -0.71 -7.54
CA ASP A 275 -1.76 -0.95 -7.69
C ASP A 275 -2.32 -0.50 -9.06
N ASP A 276 -1.60 0.34 -9.81
CA ASP A 276 -2.00 0.77 -11.15
C ASP A 276 -1.63 -0.30 -12.21
N CYS A 277 -2.61 -0.75 -12.97
CA CYS A 277 -2.47 -1.73 -14.05
C CYS A 277 -2.90 -1.13 -15.40
N GLY A 278 -2.18 -1.44 -16.47
CA GLY A 278 -2.54 -1.00 -17.82
C GLY A 278 -2.50 -2.16 -18.80
N LEU A 279 -3.64 -2.57 -19.36
CA LEU A 279 -3.70 -3.58 -20.43
C LEU A 279 -3.57 -2.90 -21.79
N ILE A 280 -2.72 -3.40 -22.68
CA ILE A 280 -2.37 -2.78 -23.96
C ILE A 280 -2.58 -3.78 -25.09
N GLY A 281 -3.30 -3.36 -26.14
CA GLY A 281 -3.56 -4.21 -27.31
C GLY A 281 -3.99 -3.43 -28.54
N PRO A 282 -4.08 -4.11 -29.70
CA PRO A 282 -4.39 -3.46 -31.00
C PRO A 282 -5.86 -3.08 -31.14
N TYR A 283 -6.79 -3.75 -30.47
CA TYR A 283 -8.24 -3.56 -30.62
C TYR A 283 -8.89 -3.20 -29.29
N SER A 284 -9.76 -2.21 -29.29
CA SER A 284 -10.44 -1.74 -28.07
C SER A 284 -11.29 -2.80 -27.40
N GLU A 285 -12.06 -3.55 -28.23
CA GLU A 285 -12.95 -4.60 -27.74
C GLU A 285 -12.18 -5.76 -27.09
N GLU A 286 -11.02 -6.11 -27.64
CA GLU A 286 -10.13 -7.14 -27.10
C GLU A 286 -9.56 -6.70 -25.75
N VAL A 287 -9.05 -5.48 -25.67
CA VAL A 287 -8.49 -4.91 -24.43
C VAL A 287 -9.57 -4.81 -23.36
N ASP A 288 -10.78 -4.36 -23.71
CA ASP A 288 -11.88 -4.25 -22.74
C ASP A 288 -12.38 -5.60 -22.27
N SER A 289 -12.59 -6.56 -23.19
CA SER A 289 -13.08 -7.88 -22.83
C SER A 289 -12.07 -8.67 -22.00
N GLU A 290 -10.78 -8.62 -22.36
CA GLU A 290 -9.74 -9.32 -21.61
C GLU A 290 -9.52 -8.73 -20.22
N MET A 291 -9.54 -7.39 -20.08
CA MET A 291 -9.46 -6.75 -18.76
C MET A 291 -10.64 -7.16 -17.87
N LEU A 292 -11.87 -7.18 -18.39
CA LEU A 292 -13.04 -7.57 -17.63
C LEU A 292 -12.99 -9.05 -17.23
N ALA A 293 -12.56 -9.93 -18.15
CA ALA A 293 -12.38 -11.35 -17.86
C ALA A 293 -11.31 -11.57 -16.79
N PHE A 294 -10.18 -10.89 -16.90
CA PHE A 294 -9.12 -10.95 -15.89
C PHE A 294 -9.59 -10.44 -14.51
N GLN A 295 -10.28 -9.31 -14.45
CA GLN A 295 -10.81 -8.76 -13.19
C GLN A 295 -11.82 -9.72 -12.53
N ALA A 296 -12.73 -10.30 -13.32
CA ALA A 296 -13.68 -11.28 -12.83
C ALA A 296 -12.98 -12.54 -12.31
N TRP A 297 -12.02 -13.08 -13.06
CA TRP A 297 -11.23 -14.24 -12.66
C TRP A 297 -10.41 -13.94 -11.39
N ALA A 298 -9.73 -12.80 -11.33
CA ALA A 298 -8.93 -12.40 -10.17
C ALA A 298 -9.79 -12.26 -8.91
N GLY A 299 -11.01 -11.73 -9.03
CA GLY A 299 -11.98 -11.67 -7.92
C GLY A 299 -12.46 -13.07 -7.50
N LEU A 300 -12.78 -13.93 -8.46
CA LEU A 300 -13.33 -15.26 -8.19
C LEU A 300 -12.29 -16.24 -7.66
N VAL A 301 -11.10 -16.26 -8.25
CA VAL A 301 -10.05 -17.24 -7.93
C VAL A 301 -9.13 -16.74 -6.84
N CYS A 302 -8.72 -15.47 -6.91
CA CYS A 302 -7.71 -14.92 -6.03
C CYS A 302 -8.27 -14.06 -4.89
N GLY A 303 -9.49 -13.53 -5.01
CA GLY A 303 -10.04 -12.54 -4.07
C GLY A 303 -9.39 -11.17 -4.23
N VAL A 304 -8.84 -10.88 -5.42
CA VAL A 304 -8.25 -9.59 -5.80
C VAL A 304 -9.29 -8.77 -6.56
N PHE A 305 -9.65 -7.61 -6.00
CA PHE A 305 -10.67 -6.74 -6.55
C PHE A 305 -10.06 -5.45 -7.13
N PHE A 306 -10.80 -4.79 -8.02
CA PHE A 306 -10.39 -3.56 -8.68
C PHE A 306 -11.36 -2.43 -8.36
N LYS A 307 -10.86 -1.19 -8.35
CA LYS A 307 -11.67 0.00 -8.07
C LYS A 307 -12.50 0.38 -9.29
N PHE A 308 -13.77 0.03 -9.29
CA PHE A 308 -14.69 0.30 -10.38
C PHE A 308 -14.72 1.78 -10.80
N LEU A 309 -14.67 2.72 -9.85
CA LEU A 309 -14.72 4.16 -10.15
C LEU A 309 -13.48 4.69 -10.88
N LYS A 310 -12.38 3.94 -10.89
CA LYS A 310 -11.14 4.28 -11.59
C LYS A 310 -10.95 3.47 -12.88
N ASP A 311 -11.78 2.47 -13.09
CA ASP A 311 -11.72 1.63 -14.28
C ASP A 311 -12.21 2.43 -15.50
N ARG A 312 -11.38 2.54 -16.51
CA ARG A 312 -11.65 3.31 -17.73
C ARG A 312 -11.68 2.38 -18.92
N VAL A 313 -12.60 2.60 -19.83
CA VAL A 313 -12.65 1.86 -21.10
C VAL A 313 -11.37 2.07 -21.92
N ALA A 314 -11.06 1.12 -22.78
CA ALA A 314 -9.90 1.16 -23.65
C ALA A 314 -9.93 2.38 -24.57
N ALA A 315 -8.84 3.14 -24.60
CA ALA A 315 -8.69 4.31 -25.46
C ALA A 315 -7.24 4.46 -25.96
N ARG A 316 -7.07 5.16 -27.08
CA ARG A 316 -5.74 5.48 -27.62
C ARG A 316 -4.99 6.53 -26.82
N LYS A 317 -5.69 7.32 -26.02
CA LYS A 317 -5.10 8.27 -25.08
C LYS A 317 -5.59 7.98 -23.67
N GLN A 318 -4.67 7.61 -22.77
CA GLN A 318 -4.97 7.23 -21.39
C GLN A 318 -4.01 7.86 -20.39
N LEU A 319 -4.55 8.18 -19.21
CA LEU A 319 -3.78 8.67 -18.06
C LEU A 319 -3.34 7.49 -17.20
N MET A 320 -2.03 7.23 -17.14
CA MET A 320 -1.44 6.24 -16.25
C MET A 320 -0.17 6.79 -15.63
N LEU A 321 0.00 6.59 -14.33
CA LEU A 321 1.16 7.07 -13.56
C LEU A 321 1.36 8.60 -13.66
N GLY A 322 0.29 9.35 -13.91
CA GLY A 322 0.30 10.80 -14.02
C GLY A 322 0.93 11.33 -15.30
N LEU A 323 1.00 10.49 -16.32
CA LEU A 323 1.32 10.85 -17.69
C LEU A 323 0.14 10.46 -18.58
N TRP A 324 -0.21 11.34 -19.51
CA TRP A 324 -1.04 11.01 -20.64
C TRP A 324 -0.21 10.28 -21.68
N TRP A 325 -0.61 9.08 -22.04
CA TRP A 325 -0.03 8.25 -23.07
C TRP A 325 -0.95 8.30 -24.29
N ASP A 326 -0.41 8.70 -25.43
CA ASP A 326 -1.15 8.84 -26.69
C ASP A 326 -0.52 7.97 -27.77
N SER A 327 -1.20 6.88 -28.12
CA SER A 327 -0.73 5.94 -29.12
C SER A 327 -0.86 6.46 -30.56
N THR A 328 -1.76 7.44 -30.81
CA THR A 328 -1.92 8.02 -32.15
C THR A 328 -0.71 8.84 -32.58
N ARG A 329 0.04 9.34 -31.60
CA ARG A 329 1.25 10.19 -31.79
C ARG A 329 2.50 9.54 -31.24
N LEU A 330 2.39 8.37 -30.56
CA LEU A 330 3.44 7.74 -29.77
C LEU A 330 4.10 8.74 -28.82
N SER A 331 3.30 9.59 -28.19
CA SER A 331 3.74 10.66 -27.31
C SER A 331 3.27 10.41 -25.86
N ARG A 332 3.95 11.08 -24.95
CA ARG A 332 3.55 11.14 -23.55
C ARG A 332 3.65 12.55 -23.03
N GLU A 333 2.68 12.96 -22.28
CA GLU A 333 2.54 14.31 -21.75
C GLU A 333 2.33 14.26 -20.24
N LEU A 334 2.88 15.23 -19.51
CA LEU A 334 2.56 15.38 -18.09
C LEU A 334 1.08 15.79 -17.97
N ASP A 335 0.39 15.22 -16.97
CA ASP A 335 -0.98 15.66 -16.69
C ASP A 335 -1.00 17.17 -16.44
N PRO A 336 -1.89 17.95 -17.13
CA PRO A 336 -1.90 19.42 -17.04
C PRO A 336 -2.01 19.92 -15.59
N SER A 337 -2.82 19.27 -14.75
CA SER A 337 -2.99 19.66 -13.36
C SER A 337 -1.69 19.52 -12.53
N LYS A 338 -0.87 18.54 -12.88
CA LYS A 338 0.46 18.36 -12.28
C LYS A 338 1.46 19.35 -12.83
N LEU A 339 1.39 19.63 -14.12
CA LEU A 339 2.25 20.65 -14.75
C LEU A 339 2.03 22.01 -14.10
N ASP A 340 0.77 22.45 -13.98
CA ASP A 340 0.41 23.73 -13.34
C ASP A 340 0.88 23.78 -11.88
N SER A 341 0.67 22.67 -11.15
CA SER A 341 1.15 22.56 -9.76
C SER A 341 2.67 22.67 -9.65
N TYR A 342 3.42 22.04 -10.57
CA TYR A 342 4.89 22.11 -10.58
C TYR A 342 5.37 23.51 -10.95
N LEU A 343 4.77 24.16 -11.95
CA LEU A 343 5.10 25.52 -12.34
C LEU A 343 4.83 26.52 -11.22
N CYS A 344 3.68 26.43 -10.55
CA CYS A 344 3.33 27.27 -9.41
C CYS A 344 4.32 27.09 -8.25
N GLN A 345 4.72 25.84 -7.97
CA GLN A 345 5.71 25.57 -6.92
C GLN A 345 7.08 26.10 -7.29
N LEU A 346 7.54 25.89 -8.53
CA LEU A 346 8.83 26.43 -9.03
C LEU A 346 8.86 27.96 -8.97
N ASP A 347 7.78 28.64 -9.40
CA ASP A 347 7.65 30.10 -9.29
C ASP A 347 7.71 30.56 -7.83
N THR A 348 7.00 29.88 -6.93
CA THR A 348 7.03 30.18 -5.49
C THR A 348 8.44 30.04 -4.90
N LEU A 349 9.16 28.98 -5.26
CA LEU A 349 10.48 28.67 -4.72
C LEU A 349 11.57 29.56 -5.35
N SER A 350 11.43 29.93 -6.64
CA SER A 350 12.39 30.80 -7.34
C SER A 350 12.51 32.19 -6.73
N ARG A 351 11.45 32.66 -6.04
CA ARG A 351 11.40 33.95 -5.35
C ARG A 351 12.04 33.92 -3.95
N ARG A 352 12.46 32.72 -3.50
CA ARG A 352 13.09 32.55 -2.17
C ARG A 352 14.60 32.57 -2.26
N ARG A 353 15.24 33.20 -1.30
CA ARG A 353 16.72 33.24 -1.20
C ARG A 353 17.31 31.92 -0.71
N TRP A 354 16.54 31.16 0.09
CA TRP A 354 16.95 29.90 0.71
C TRP A 354 15.88 28.84 0.55
N LEU A 355 16.30 27.61 0.22
CA LEU A 355 15.46 26.43 0.16
C LEU A 355 15.92 25.42 1.20
N THR A 356 15.00 24.72 1.81
CA THR A 356 15.30 23.57 2.64
C THR A 356 15.70 22.37 1.78
N LEU A 357 16.47 21.43 2.35
CA LEU A 357 16.81 20.19 1.68
C LEU A 357 15.57 19.39 1.25
N SER A 358 14.51 19.45 2.03
CA SER A 358 13.22 18.79 1.72
C SER A 358 12.58 19.41 0.46
N GLU A 359 12.54 20.74 0.37
CA GLU A 359 12.01 21.44 -0.81
C GLU A 359 12.85 21.14 -2.05
N MET A 360 14.17 21.12 -1.94
CA MET A 360 15.06 20.76 -3.04
C MET A 360 14.82 19.33 -3.54
N ARG A 361 14.69 18.35 -2.62
CA ARG A 361 14.37 16.96 -2.96
C ARG A 361 13.03 16.83 -3.66
N GLN A 362 12.03 17.59 -3.21
CA GLN A 362 10.71 17.60 -3.82
C GLN A 362 10.77 18.14 -5.26
N VAL A 363 11.44 19.27 -5.47
CA VAL A 363 11.64 19.85 -6.81
C VAL A 363 12.40 18.89 -7.71
N ALA A 364 13.50 18.31 -7.23
CA ALA A 364 14.27 17.35 -8.00
C ALA A 364 13.40 16.14 -8.45
N GLY A 365 12.59 15.59 -7.56
CA GLY A 365 11.65 14.52 -7.90
C GLY A 365 10.59 14.92 -8.94
N GLN A 366 10.06 16.14 -8.85
CA GLN A 366 9.12 16.70 -9.85
C GLN A 366 9.77 16.88 -11.21
N LEU A 367 10.98 17.45 -11.25
CA LEU A 367 11.75 17.62 -12.48
C LEU A 367 12.12 16.28 -13.10
N GLN A 368 12.58 15.31 -12.31
CA GLN A 368 12.84 13.94 -12.79
C GLN A 368 11.61 13.34 -13.45
N ARG A 369 10.42 13.55 -12.89
CA ARG A 369 9.17 13.09 -13.49
C ARG A 369 8.84 13.83 -14.79
N ALA A 370 9.00 15.15 -14.81
CA ALA A 370 8.80 15.96 -16.03
C ALA A 370 9.78 15.56 -17.15
N MET A 371 11.02 15.19 -16.80
CA MET A 371 12.00 14.68 -17.76
C MET A 371 11.53 13.44 -18.53
N LEU A 372 10.61 12.65 -17.99
CA LEU A 372 10.05 11.50 -18.70
C LEU A 372 9.27 11.92 -19.95
N THR A 373 8.79 13.15 -20.04
CA THR A 373 8.05 13.67 -21.20
C THR A 373 8.95 14.34 -22.23
N LEU A 374 10.21 14.58 -21.89
CA LEU A 374 11.16 15.25 -22.79
C LEU A 374 11.94 14.25 -23.67
N PRO A 375 12.34 14.67 -24.87
CA PRO A 375 13.29 13.91 -25.70
C PRO A 375 14.59 13.60 -24.93
N PRO A 376 15.25 12.46 -25.20
CA PRO A 376 16.45 12.06 -24.47
C PRO A 376 17.55 13.10 -24.40
N GLY A 377 17.79 13.84 -25.49
CA GLY A 377 18.81 14.91 -25.55
C GLY A 377 18.51 16.11 -24.65
N SER A 378 17.22 16.42 -24.42
CA SER A 378 16.81 17.55 -23.56
C SER A 378 16.89 17.22 -22.07
N ARG A 379 16.98 15.94 -21.70
CA ARG A 379 17.02 15.50 -20.30
C ARG A 379 18.30 15.93 -19.58
N CYS A 380 19.42 16.06 -20.34
CA CYS A 380 20.68 16.52 -19.78
C CYS A 380 20.62 17.94 -19.21
N LEU A 381 19.67 18.77 -19.67
CA LEU A 381 19.49 20.14 -19.17
C LEU A 381 18.85 20.21 -17.79
N LEU A 382 18.23 19.13 -17.33
CA LEU A 382 17.55 19.04 -16.05
C LEU A 382 18.23 18.05 -15.09
N ALA A 383 19.34 17.45 -15.49
CA ALA A 383 20.15 16.63 -14.60
C ALA A 383 20.87 17.54 -13.60
N PRO A 384 20.82 17.23 -12.29
CA PRO A 384 21.53 17.99 -11.27
C PRO A 384 23.05 17.85 -11.41
#